data_2f2cafd2963be35075bcd6ab2c2a3e6c
#
_entry.id   2f2cafd2963be35075bcd6ab2c2a3e6c
#
_cell.length_a   1.000
_cell.length_b   1.000
_cell.length_c   1.000
_cell.angle_alpha   90.00
_cell.angle_beta   90.00
_cell.angle_gamma   90.00
#
_symmetry.space_group_name_H-M   'P 1'
#
loop_
_entity.id
_entity.type
_entity.pdbx_description
1 polymer ?
#
loop_
_entity_poly.entity_id
_entity_poly.type
_entity_poly.pdbx_seq_one_letter_code
_entity_poly.pdbx_strand_id
1 'polypeptide(L)'
;MRELRPWLQLILRRRGRLVAGGALLLATLISGIALLALSGWFLTETALVGLLFAAGVHAYINLYVPGSGIRFFAVSRTVSRYLERLYNHNTVLSLLTDIRVALFNRLAQAGKHQRGDKTGAQWLSRLTADVDALDTLYLRLIAPTALAALVTLMIVGLAWLLFTGTIALILLGILATAFGIATSGLYVRTRALSGQLNERQEQLRGQVIEHLEGFAELTAAGRAGKHSGRLMRHAFALSQSQAEVDARVGWHLSVTVLLVNLSAVIALWAGFGLFQQDLVSGPVLVLLPIALLGLGEVYGMLPEAFGKFGATLAAARRLNEDVQPADEQPAFRAKQAGQGAKQSALTTS
;
A
#
# COMPACT_ATOMS: atom_id res chain seq x y z
N MET A 1 7.88 13.94 2.65
CA MET A 1 8.71 13.47 1.51
C MET A 1 10.21 13.55 1.79
N ARG A 2 10.74 14.61 2.45
CA ARG A 2 12.17 14.67 2.83
C ARG A 2 12.59 13.53 3.75
N GLU A 3 11.76 13.13 4.68
CA GLU A 3 12.00 12.06 5.65
C GLU A 3 12.19 10.67 5.02
N LEU A 4 11.56 10.42 3.88
CA LEU A 4 11.63 9.13 3.18
C LEU A 4 12.80 9.03 2.21
N ARG A 5 13.45 10.16 1.86
CA ARG A 5 14.50 10.21 0.85
C ARG A 5 15.69 9.27 1.13
N PRO A 6 16.24 9.19 2.36
CA PRO A 6 17.33 8.26 2.66
C PRO A 6 16.91 6.81 2.45
N TRP A 7 15.71 6.45 2.89
CA TRP A 7 15.16 5.10 2.79
C TRP A 7 14.83 4.72 1.35
N LEU A 8 14.27 5.64 0.57
CA LEU A 8 14.05 5.45 -0.86
C LEU A 8 15.36 5.24 -1.62
N GLN A 9 16.42 5.98 -1.28
CA GLN A 9 17.73 5.76 -1.89
C GLN A 9 18.31 4.38 -1.55
N LEU A 10 18.14 3.91 -0.32
CA LEU A 10 18.55 2.57 0.10
C LEU A 10 17.77 1.49 -0.67
N ILE A 11 16.46 1.66 -0.79
CA ILE A 11 15.57 0.79 -1.57
C ILE A 11 16.03 0.77 -3.04
N LEU A 12 16.27 1.94 -3.65
CA LEU A 12 16.69 2.09 -5.04
C LEU A 12 18.08 1.52 -5.34
N ARG A 13 18.95 1.31 -4.34
CA ARG A 13 20.22 0.58 -4.56
C ARG A 13 19.99 -0.84 -5.10
N ARG A 14 18.89 -1.46 -4.75
CA ARG A 14 18.49 -2.80 -5.24
C ARG A 14 17.49 -2.74 -6.41
N ARG A 15 17.56 -1.67 -7.24
CA ARG A 15 16.62 -1.42 -8.36
C ARG A 15 16.34 -2.63 -9.25
N GLY A 16 17.35 -3.46 -9.54
CA GLY A 16 17.17 -4.67 -10.35
C GLY A 16 16.17 -5.65 -9.73
N ARG A 17 16.27 -5.88 -8.41
CA ARG A 17 15.32 -6.75 -7.69
C ARG A 17 13.92 -6.14 -7.63
N LEU A 18 13.84 -4.82 -7.43
CA LEU A 18 12.56 -4.12 -7.38
C LEU A 18 11.83 -4.16 -8.72
N VAL A 19 12.56 -3.93 -9.82
CA VAL A 19 12.00 -4.00 -11.18
C VAL A 19 11.55 -5.43 -11.50
N ALA A 20 12.35 -6.46 -11.17
CA ALA A 20 11.98 -7.85 -11.39
C ALA A 20 10.73 -8.25 -10.58
N GLY A 21 10.66 -7.85 -9.29
CA GLY A 21 9.48 -8.07 -8.45
C GLY A 21 8.24 -7.34 -8.97
N GLY A 22 8.40 -6.09 -9.42
CA GLY A 22 7.33 -5.31 -10.05
C GLY A 22 6.87 -5.91 -11.38
N ALA A 23 7.79 -6.43 -12.20
CA ALA A 23 7.45 -7.12 -13.45
C ALA A 23 6.65 -8.42 -13.22
N LEU A 24 7.01 -9.19 -12.19
CA LEU A 24 6.26 -10.39 -11.80
C LEU A 24 4.85 -10.03 -11.29
N LEU A 25 4.73 -8.96 -10.51
CA LEU A 25 3.43 -8.47 -10.06
C LEU A 25 2.58 -7.97 -11.23
N LEU A 26 3.18 -7.24 -12.17
CA LEU A 26 2.52 -6.81 -13.40
C LEU A 26 2.06 -8.00 -14.24
N ALA A 27 2.91 -9.00 -14.42
CA ALA A 27 2.57 -10.23 -15.14
C ALA A 27 1.39 -10.97 -14.49
N THR A 28 1.34 -11.03 -13.16
CA THR A 28 0.22 -11.60 -12.39
C THR A 28 -1.08 -10.84 -12.66
N LEU A 29 -1.05 -9.51 -12.63
CA LEU A 29 -2.21 -8.65 -12.84
C LEU A 29 -2.72 -8.73 -14.29
N ILE A 30 -1.82 -8.60 -15.26
CA ILE A 30 -2.19 -8.70 -16.69
C ILE A 30 -2.77 -10.07 -16.99
N SER A 31 -2.13 -11.15 -16.51
CA SER A 31 -2.64 -12.52 -16.71
C SER A 31 -4.02 -12.70 -16.06
N GLY A 32 -4.28 -12.10 -14.88
CA GLY A 32 -5.57 -12.14 -14.22
C GLY A 32 -6.67 -11.41 -15.00
N ILE A 33 -6.39 -10.18 -15.44
CA ILE A 33 -7.31 -9.37 -16.22
C ILE A 33 -7.57 -10.00 -17.58
N ALA A 34 -6.51 -10.45 -18.28
CA ALA A 34 -6.64 -11.10 -19.57
C ALA A 34 -7.42 -12.42 -19.50
N LEU A 35 -7.22 -13.19 -18.41
CA LEU A 35 -8.00 -14.41 -18.15
C LEU A 35 -9.50 -14.11 -18.06
N LEU A 36 -9.87 -13.09 -17.25
CA LEU A 36 -11.26 -12.69 -17.07
C LEU A 36 -11.85 -12.14 -18.38
N ALA A 37 -11.15 -11.24 -19.03
CA ALA A 37 -11.59 -10.60 -20.27
C ALA A 37 -11.77 -11.62 -21.42
N LEU A 38 -10.78 -12.51 -21.62
CA LEU A 38 -10.83 -13.55 -22.65
C LEU A 38 -11.92 -14.58 -22.34
N SER A 39 -12.14 -14.92 -21.06
CA SER A 39 -13.22 -15.83 -20.66
C SER A 39 -14.60 -15.22 -20.95
N GLY A 40 -14.79 -13.92 -20.64
CA GLY A 40 -16.01 -13.21 -20.96
C GLY A 40 -16.28 -13.11 -22.45
N TRP A 41 -15.24 -12.76 -23.22
CA TRP A 41 -15.28 -12.75 -24.69
C TRP A 41 -15.70 -14.10 -25.24
N PHE A 42 -15.05 -15.19 -24.81
CA PHE A 42 -15.29 -16.54 -25.28
C PHE A 42 -16.70 -17.05 -24.93
N LEU A 43 -17.20 -16.79 -23.72
CA LEU A 43 -18.56 -17.16 -23.32
C LEU A 43 -19.61 -16.46 -24.18
N THR A 44 -19.41 -15.17 -24.46
CA THR A 44 -20.34 -14.38 -25.29
C THR A 44 -20.33 -14.87 -26.75
N GLU A 45 -19.14 -15.13 -27.31
CA GLU A 45 -19.00 -15.68 -28.67
C GLU A 45 -19.69 -17.03 -28.78
N THR A 46 -19.47 -17.92 -27.80
CA THR A 46 -20.09 -19.26 -27.78
C THR A 46 -21.63 -19.15 -27.69
N ALA A 47 -22.13 -18.23 -26.86
CA ALA A 47 -23.57 -18.00 -26.71
C ALA A 47 -24.20 -17.50 -28.01
N LEU A 48 -23.56 -16.53 -28.70
CA LEU A 48 -24.04 -16.02 -29.98
C LEU A 48 -24.07 -17.07 -31.06
N VAL A 49 -23.00 -17.85 -31.21
CA VAL A 49 -22.93 -18.96 -32.17
C VAL A 49 -24.00 -20.02 -31.84
N GLY A 50 -24.24 -20.32 -30.56
CA GLY A 50 -25.31 -21.23 -30.13
C GLY A 50 -26.70 -20.73 -30.53
N LEU A 51 -26.98 -19.42 -30.39
CA LEU A 51 -28.25 -18.80 -30.84
C LEU A 51 -28.41 -18.86 -32.33
N LEU A 52 -27.38 -18.57 -33.13
CA LEU A 52 -27.39 -18.69 -34.58
C LEU A 52 -27.67 -20.13 -35.03
N PHE A 53 -27.07 -21.09 -34.35
CA PHE A 53 -27.30 -22.51 -34.63
C PHE A 53 -28.74 -22.92 -34.33
N ALA A 54 -29.31 -22.43 -33.24
CA ALA A 54 -30.71 -22.66 -32.89
C ALA A 54 -31.67 -22.01 -33.87
N ALA A 55 -31.27 -20.91 -34.51
CA ALA A 55 -32.02 -20.25 -35.59
C ALA A 55 -31.83 -20.89 -36.98
N GLY A 56 -31.13 -22.01 -37.08
CA GLY A 56 -30.86 -22.74 -38.34
C GLY A 56 -29.75 -22.13 -39.18
N VAL A 57 -28.96 -21.19 -38.65
CA VAL A 57 -27.84 -20.56 -39.33
C VAL A 57 -26.54 -21.34 -39.00
N HIS A 58 -25.81 -21.79 -40.02
CA HIS A 58 -24.52 -22.44 -39.85
C HIS A 58 -23.45 -21.40 -39.48
N ALA A 59 -23.08 -21.35 -38.19
CA ALA A 59 -22.00 -20.52 -37.68
C ALA A 59 -20.86 -21.38 -37.19
N TYR A 60 -19.62 -20.91 -37.31
CA TYR A 60 -18.42 -21.64 -36.94
C TYR A 60 -17.70 -20.88 -35.80
N ILE A 61 -17.28 -21.63 -34.78
CA ILE A 61 -16.46 -21.09 -33.69
C ILE A 61 -15.17 -21.89 -33.54
N ASN A 62 -14.05 -21.21 -33.42
CA ASN A 62 -12.78 -21.84 -33.09
C ASN A 62 -12.64 -21.93 -31.55
N LEU A 63 -12.83 -23.13 -31.00
CA LEU A 63 -12.73 -23.40 -29.57
C LEU A 63 -11.27 -23.52 -29.07
N TYR A 64 -10.33 -23.86 -29.98
CA TYR A 64 -8.95 -24.16 -29.59
C TYR A 64 -8.14 -22.91 -29.20
N VAL A 65 -8.25 -21.84 -29.99
CA VAL A 65 -7.45 -20.64 -29.79
C VAL A 65 -7.82 -19.95 -28.47
N PRO A 66 -9.09 -19.59 -28.18
CA PRO A 66 -9.44 -18.96 -26.89
C PRO A 66 -9.26 -19.94 -25.73
N GLY A 67 -9.57 -21.23 -25.90
CA GLY A 67 -9.35 -22.23 -24.85
C GLY A 67 -7.87 -22.37 -24.46
N SER A 68 -6.95 -22.33 -25.42
CA SER A 68 -5.50 -22.33 -25.18
C SER A 68 -5.07 -21.04 -24.47
N GLY A 69 -5.59 -19.89 -24.90
CA GLY A 69 -5.30 -18.59 -24.28
C GLY A 69 -5.75 -18.54 -22.82
N ILE A 70 -6.96 -19.02 -22.50
CA ILE A 70 -7.48 -19.13 -21.13
C ILE A 70 -6.56 -20.00 -20.28
N ARG A 71 -6.15 -21.17 -20.75
CA ARG A 71 -5.21 -22.05 -20.04
C ARG A 71 -3.86 -21.38 -19.83
N PHE A 72 -3.32 -20.72 -20.86
CA PHE A 72 -2.06 -19.98 -20.75
C PHE A 72 -2.12 -18.89 -19.67
N PHE A 73 -3.14 -18.03 -19.67
CA PHE A 73 -3.27 -16.98 -18.68
C PHE A 73 -3.55 -17.52 -17.27
N ALA A 74 -4.29 -18.62 -17.13
CA ALA A 74 -4.51 -19.26 -15.84
C ALA A 74 -3.21 -19.79 -15.23
N VAL A 75 -2.41 -20.52 -16.00
CA VAL A 75 -1.10 -21.03 -15.57
C VAL A 75 -0.13 -19.86 -15.32
N SER A 76 -0.05 -18.91 -16.24
CA SER A 76 0.80 -17.73 -16.12
C SER A 76 0.49 -16.94 -14.85
N ARG A 77 -0.80 -16.67 -14.54
CA ARG A 77 -1.23 -16.00 -13.31
C ARG A 77 -0.75 -16.74 -12.06
N THR A 78 -0.92 -18.07 -12.05
CA THR A 78 -0.57 -18.88 -10.88
C THR A 78 0.94 -18.92 -10.66
N VAL A 79 1.72 -19.16 -11.72
CA VAL A 79 3.17 -19.22 -11.67
C VAL A 79 3.76 -17.84 -11.33
N SER A 80 3.31 -16.79 -12.01
CA SER A 80 3.77 -15.42 -11.74
C SER A 80 3.46 -14.97 -10.32
N ARG A 81 2.27 -15.29 -9.78
CA ARG A 81 1.89 -14.98 -8.40
C ARG A 81 2.77 -15.72 -7.38
N TYR A 82 3.09 -17.00 -7.64
CA TYR A 82 3.99 -17.76 -6.77
C TYR A 82 5.40 -17.17 -6.77
N LEU A 83 5.95 -16.95 -7.95
CA LEU A 83 7.29 -16.36 -8.12
C LEU A 83 7.37 -14.94 -7.55
N GLU A 84 6.34 -14.14 -7.78
CA GLU A 84 6.21 -12.78 -7.24
C GLU A 84 6.27 -12.80 -5.71
N ARG A 85 5.44 -13.63 -5.07
CA ARG A 85 5.40 -13.72 -3.61
C ARG A 85 6.75 -14.16 -3.04
N LEU A 86 7.37 -15.19 -3.62
CA LEU A 86 8.67 -15.70 -3.18
C LEU A 86 9.77 -14.65 -3.35
N TYR A 87 9.81 -14.01 -4.53
CA TYR A 87 10.84 -13.05 -4.87
C TYR A 87 10.73 -11.74 -4.07
N ASN A 88 9.54 -11.18 -3.97
CA ASN A 88 9.29 -9.96 -3.22
C ASN A 88 9.51 -10.18 -1.73
N HIS A 89 9.05 -11.30 -1.17
CA HIS A 89 9.27 -11.63 0.24
C HIS A 89 10.77 -11.72 0.57
N ASN A 90 11.55 -12.44 -0.24
CA ASN A 90 13.00 -12.52 -0.06
C ASN A 90 13.69 -11.14 -0.19
N THR A 91 13.25 -10.32 -1.13
CA THR A 91 13.80 -8.97 -1.34
C THR A 91 13.56 -8.07 -0.13
N VAL A 92 12.35 -8.12 0.44
CA VAL A 92 11.96 -7.35 1.63
C VAL A 92 12.72 -7.82 2.87
N LEU A 93 12.74 -9.11 3.14
CA LEU A 93 13.49 -9.64 4.30
C LEU A 93 14.97 -9.25 4.23
N SER A 94 15.57 -9.31 3.05
CA SER A 94 16.96 -8.86 2.86
C SER A 94 17.13 -7.36 3.13
N LEU A 95 16.17 -6.52 2.70
CA LEU A 95 16.20 -5.08 2.94
C LEU A 95 16.04 -4.76 4.43
N LEU A 96 15.08 -5.40 5.10
CA LEU A 96 14.86 -5.22 6.54
C LEU A 96 16.09 -5.65 7.36
N THR A 97 16.75 -6.74 6.96
CA THR A 97 18.00 -7.19 7.58
C THR A 97 19.10 -6.14 7.43
N ASP A 98 19.30 -5.59 6.23
CA ASP A 98 20.30 -4.55 6.00
C ASP A 98 20.04 -3.31 6.88
N ILE A 99 18.78 -2.89 7.00
CA ILE A 99 18.38 -1.75 7.83
C ILE A 99 18.63 -2.04 9.32
N ARG A 100 18.22 -3.23 9.81
CA ARG A 100 18.44 -3.63 11.20
C ARG A 100 19.92 -3.71 11.57
N VAL A 101 20.74 -4.29 10.70
CA VAL A 101 22.20 -4.38 10.91
C VAL A 101 22.83 -2.99 10.91
N ALA A 102 22.46 -2.11 10.00
CA ALA A 102 22.97 -0.74 9.96
C ALA A 102 22.59 0.04 11.23
N LEU A 103 21.34 -0.10 11.69
CA LEU A 103 20.85 0.56 12.90
C LEU A 103 21.54 -0.01 14.16
N PHE A 104 21.68 -1.34 14.26
CA PHE A 104 22.36 -2.01 15.37
C PHE A 104 23.83 -1.59 15.46
N ASN A 105 24.56 -1.58 14.34
CA ASN A 105 25.96 -1.18 14.32
C ASN A 105 26.15 0.26 14.79
N ARG A 106 25.25 1.18 14.43
CA ARG A 106 25.27 2.56 14.93
C ARG A 106 25.01 2.62 16.42
N LEU A 107 24.01 1.87 16.90
CA LEU A 107 23.71 1.77 18.33
C LEU A 107 24.90 1.19 19.14
N ALA A 108 25.58 0.18 18.62
CA ALA A 108 26.73 -0.44 19.26
C ALA A 108 27.94 0.52 19.34
N GLN A 109 28.12 1.35 18.31
CA GLN A 109 29.20 2.34 18.24
C GLN A 109 28.88 3.62 19.04
N ALA A 110 27.60 3.91 19.28
CA ALA A 110 27.18 5.08 20.04
C ALA A 110 27.61 4.97 21.51
N GLY A 111 28.39 5.92 21.99
CA GLY A 111 28.77 6.05 23.41
C GLY A 111 27.53 6.33 24.30
N LYS A 112 27.71 6.18 25.65
CA LYS A 112 26.61 6.43 26.62
C LYS A 112 25.94 7.79 26.43
N HIS A 113 26.69 8.83 26.08
CA HIS A 113 26.15 10.18 25.84
C HIS A 113 25.37 10.30 24.53
N GLN A 114 25.65 9.46 23.54
CA GLN A 114 24.94 9.47 22.25
C GLN A 114 23.67 8.59 22.25
N ARG A 115 23.55 7.66 23.21
CA ARG A 115 22.35 6.81 23.35
C ARG A 115 21.12 7.60 23.83
N GLY A 116 21.33 8.80 24.38
CA GLY A 116 20.26 9.63 24.95
C GLY A 116 19.54 8.94 26.11
N ASP A 117 18.41 9.52 26.54
CA ASP A 117 17.57 9.00 27.62
C ASP A 117 16.64 7.86 27.20
N LYS A 118 16.87 7.23 26.05
CA LYS A 118 16.00 6.16 25.53
C LYS A 118 16.19 4.87 26.30
N THR A 119 15.07 4.26 26.69
CA THR A 119 15.03 2.97 27.38
C THR A 119 15.33 1.81 26.42
N GLY A 120 15.74 0.64 26.97
CA GLY A 120 15.93 -0.58 26.19
C GLY A 120 14.67 -0.98 25.38
N ALA A 121 13.48 -0.80 25.95
CA ALA A 121 12.21 -1.05 25.30
C ALA A 121 11.98 -0.13 24.07
N GLN A 122 12.37 1.15 24.15
CA GLN A 122 12.29 2.08 23.03
C GLN A 122 13.24 1.68 21.89
N TRP A 123 14.48 1.27 22.21
CA TRP A 123 15.43 0.77 21.22
C TRP A 123 14.95 -0.51 20.54
N LEU A 124 14.38 -1.42 21.32
CA LEU A 124 13.78 -2.64 20.76
C LEU A 124 12.62 -2.30 19.79
N SER A 125 11.78 -1.33 20.15
CA SER A 125 10.70 -0.84 19.28
C SER A 125 11.25 -0.26 17.97
N ARG A 126 12.38 0.49 18.01
CA ARG A 126 13.05 1.01 16.80
C ARG A 126 13.53 -0.10 15.88
N LEU A 127 14.22 -1.10 16.45
CA LEU A 127 14.80 -2.22 15.71
C LEU A 127 13.75 -3.18 15.13
N THR A 128 12.53 -3.16 15.68
CA THR A 128 11.44 -4.04 15.26
C THR A 128 10.34 -3.25 14.55
N ALA A 129 9.45 -2.60 15.28
CA ALA A 129 8.23 -2.00 14.75
C ALA A 129 8.47 -0.86 13.75
N ASP A 130 9.47 0.02 14.00
CA ASP A 130 9.76 1.14 13.08
C ASP A 130 10.43 0.66 11.80
N VAL A 131 11.30 -0.35 11.88
CA VAL A 131 11.91 -0.97 10.70
C VAL A 131 10.84 -1.72 9.89
N ASP A 132 9.96 -2.48 10.54
CA ASP A 132 8.87 -3.21 9.87
C ASP A 132 7.86 -2.25 9.21
N ALA A 133 7.68 -1.02 9.73
CA ALA A 133 6.85 0.00 9.08
C ALA A 133 7.42 0.46 7.73
N LEU A 134 8.72 0.31 7.47
CA LEU A 134 9.35 0.62 6.17
C LEU A 134 9.07 -0.43 5.09
N ASP A 135 8.76 -1.68 5.47
CA ASP A 135 8.29 -2.72 4.55
C ASP A 135 7.05 -2.27 3.78
N THR A 136 6.10 -1.65 4.48
CA THR A 136 4.88 -1.10 3.88
C THR A 136 5.14 -0.08 2.80
N LEU A 137 6.26 0.63 2.83
CA LEU A 137 6.56 1.70 1.87
C LEU A 137 6.69 1.16 0.43
N TYR A 138 7.47 0.10 0.23
CA TYR A 138 7.71 -0.41 -1.11
C TYR A 138 6.58 -1.33 -1.59
N LEU A 139 6.34 -2.43 -0.86
CA LEU A 139 5.42 -3.48 -1.31
C LEU A 139 3.95 -3.06 -1.31
N ARG A 140 3.55 -2.24 -0.34
CA ARG A 140 2.13 -1.89 -0.18
C ARG A 140 1.79 -0.51 -0.72
N LEU A 141 2.76 0.41 -0.85
CA LEU A 141 2.49 1.76 -1.32
C LEU A 141 3.01 2.00 -2.74
N ILE A 142 4.34 1.90 -2.95
CA ILE A 142 4.96 2.33 -4.23
C ILE A 142 4.60 1.38 -5.36
N ALA A 143 4.83 0.08 -5.18
CA ALA A 143 4.61 -0.90 -6.24
C ALA A 143 3.13 -0.99 -6.67
N PRO A 144 2.14 -1.15 -5.77
CA PRO A 144 0.73 -1.17 -6.17
C PRO A 144 0.25 0.13 -6.80
N THR A 145 0.74 1.29 -6.32
CA THR A 145 0.34 2.60 -6.89
C THR A 145 0.85 2.77 -8.31
N ALA A 146 2.12 2.44 -8.57
CA ALA A 146 2.70 2.51 -9.92
C ALA A 146 2.02 1.52 -10.87
N LEU A 147 1.72 0.31 -10.39
CA LEU A 147 1.05 -0.72 -11.18
C LEU A 147 -0.43 -0.39 -11.44
N ALA A 148 -1.15 0.17 -10.46
CA ALA A 148 -2.51 0.64 -10.67
C ALA A 148 -2.56 1.70 -11.78
N ALA A 149 -1.65 2.68 -11.77
CA ALA A 149 -1.55 3.68 -12.81
C ALA A 149 -1.23 3.05 -14.17
N LEU A 150 -0.23 2.14 -14.23
CA LEU A 150 0.19 1.49 -15.47
C LEU A 150 -0.92 0.62 -16.07
N VAL A 151 -1.57 -0.22 -15.26
CA VAL A 151 -2.65 -1.12 -15.73
C VAL A 151 -3.89 -0.30 -16.12
N THR A 152 -4.17 0.79 -15.41
CA THR A 152 -5.24 1.73 -15.81
C THR A 152 -4.97 2.30 -17.19
N LEU A 153 -3.77 2.80 -17.44
CA LEU A 153 -3.38 3.31 -18.76
C LEU A 153 -3.46 2.25 -19.86
N MET A 154 -3.07 1.00 -19.55
CA MET A 154 -3.21 -0.12 -20.49
C MET A 154 -4.69 -0.40 -20.83
N ILE A 155 -5.58 -0.43 -19.84
CA ILE A 155 -7.02 -0.68 -20.09
C ILE A 155 -7.68 0.50 -20.80
N VAL A 156 -7.33 1.73 -20.47
CA VAL A 156 -7.80 2.91 -21.19
C VAL A 156 -7.28 2.91 -22.64
N GLY A 157 -6.03 2.51 -22.86
CA GLY A 157 -5.47 2.32 -24.21
C GLY A 157 -6.21 1.23 -24.99
N LEU A 158 -6.58 0.13 -24.32
CA LEU A 158 -7.43 -0.92 -24.92
C LEU A 158 -8.82 -0.40 -25.26
N ALA A 159 -9.41 0.40 -24.38
CA ALA A 159 -10.72 1.05 -24.65
C ALA A 159 -10.65 2.01 -25.82
N TRP A 160 -9.53 2.73 -25.98
CA TRP A 160 -9.30 3.60 -27.15
C TRP A 160 -9.23 2.79 -28.45
N LEU A 161 -8.58 1.64 -28.42
CA LEU A 161 -8.39 0.76 -29.58
C LEU A 161 -9.67 0.05 -29.99
N LEU A 162 -10.43 -0.45 -29.01
CA LEU A 162 -11.62 -1.29 -29.24
C LEU A 162 -12.91 -0.50 -29.41
N PHE A 163 -13.02 0.63 -28.75
CA PHE A 163 -14.24 1.48 -28.75
C PHE A 163 -13.94 2.83 -29.44
N THR A 164 -14.17 3.92 -28.74
CA THR A 164 -13.94 5.28 -29.26
C THR A 164 -13.07 6.08 -28.27
N GLY A 165 -12.37 7.09 -28.79
CA GLY A 165 -11.55 7.99 -27.95
C GLY A 165 -12.37 8.70 -26.87
N THR A 166 -13.65 9.04 -27.16
CA THR A 166 -14.55 9.68 -26.20
C THR A 166 -14.83 8.76 -24.99
N ILE A 167 -15.12 7.49 -25.24
CA ILE A 167 -15.37 6.51 -24.17
C ILE A 167 -14.11 6.30 -23.35
N ALA A 168 -12.96 6.16 -24.00
CA ALA A 168 -11.68 6.02 -23.32
C ALA A 168 -11.36 7.21 -22.40
N LEU A 169 -11.66 8.44 -22.83
CA LEU A 169 -11.46 9.64 -22.01
C LEU A 169 -12.43 9.70 -20.83
N ILE A 170 -13.68 9.29 -20.99
CA ILE A 170 -14.66 9.21 -19.89
C ILE A 170 -14.18 8.19 -18.85
N LEU A 171 -13.75 6.99 -19.29
CA LEU A 171 -13.22 5.95 -18.41
C LEU A 171 -11.95 6.42 -17.68
N LEU A 172 -11.04 7.10 -18.39
CA LEU A 172 -9.85 7.71 -17.78
C LEU A 172 -10.25 8.71 -16.69
N GLY A 173 -11.21 9.58 -16.91
CA GLY A 173 -11.69 10.56 -15.92
C GLY A 173 -12.25 9.89 -14.66
N ILE A 174 -13.07 8.84 -14.81
CA ILE A 174 -13.64 8.09 -13.68
C ILE A 174 -12.54 7.36 -12.91
N LEU A 175 -11.66 6.64 -13.60
CA LEU A 175 -10.57 5.87 -12.98
C LEU A 175 -9.52 6.79 -12.35
N ALA A 176 -9.19 7.93 -12.96
CA ALA A 176 -8.30 8.93 -12.37
C ALA A 176 -8.92 9.54 -11.10
N THR A 177 -10.22 9.77 -11.07
CA THR A 177 -10.95 10.23 -9.87
C THR A 177 -10.91 9.16 -8.79
N ALA A 178 -11.18 7.89 -9.12
CA ALA A 178 -11.07 6.77 -8.18
C ALA A 178 -9.65 6.64 -7.61
N PHE A 179 -8.62 6.76 -8.46
CA PHE A 179 -7.23 6.74 -8.07
C PHE A 179 -6.88 7.91 -7.14
N GLY A 180 -7.33 9.11 -7.44
CA GLY A 180 -7.12 10.31 -6.61
C GLY A 180 -7.77 10.17 -5.22
N ILE A 181 -9.00 9.63 -5.16
CA ILE A 181 -9.71 9.37 -3.90
C ILE A 181 -8.99 8.30 -3.08
N ALA A 182 -8.59 7.19 -3.72
CA ALA A 182 -7.90 6.08 -3.06
C ALA A 182 -6.53 6.45 -2.50
N THR A 183 -5.84 7.42 -3.10
CA THR A 183 -4.47 7.80 -2.76
C THR A 183 -4.41 9.14 -2.01
N SER A 184 -4.42 10.26 -2.73
CA SER A 184 -4.21 11.60 -2.16
C SER A 184 -5.36 12.03 -1.25
N GLY A 185 -6.60 11.70 -1.59
CA GLY A 185 -7.78 12.04 -0.78
C GLY A 185 -7.73 11.39 0.60
N LEU A 186 -7.40 10.11 0.66
CA LEU A 186 -7.27 9.39 1.91
C LEU A 186 -6.04 9.84 2.72
N TYR A 187 -4.87 10.00 2.06
CA TYR A 187 -3.65 10.45 2.72
C TYR A 187 -3.84 11.76 3.49
N VAL A 188 -4.43 12.77 2.86
CA VAL A 188 -4.66 14.07 3.49
C VAL A 188 -5.54 13.95 4.74
N ARG A 189 -6.53 13.04 4.72
CA ARG A 189 -7.49 12.86 5.83
C ARG A 189 -6.97 11.97 6.96
N THR A 190 -6.00 11.10 6.71
CA THR A 190 -5.54 10.11 7.69
C THR A 190 -4.14 10.36 8.22
N ARG A 191 -3.29 11.13 7.53
CA ARG A 191 -1.86 11.30 7.86
C ARG A 191 -1.58 11.72 9.30
N ALA A 192 -2.36 12.67 9.83
CA ALA A 192 -2.17 13.17 11.20
C ALA A 192 -2.65 12.13 12.22
N LEU A 193 -3.82 11.54 11.98
CA LEU A 193 -4.44 10.57 12.87
C LEU A 193 -3.64 9.27 12.95
N SER A 194 -3.18 8.72 11.81
CA SER A 194 -2.36 7.50 11.79
C SER A 194 -0.97 7.72 12.42
N GLY A 195 -0.39 8.91 12.30
CA GLY A 195 0.86 9.26 12.99
C GLY A 195 0.68 9.26 14.52
N GLN A 196 -0.37 9.93 15.02
CA GLN A 196 -0.69 9.96 16.46
C GLN A 196 -1.06 8.58 17.01
N LEU A 197 -1.76 7.77 16.21
CA LEU A 197 -2.14 6.42 16.58
C LEU A 197 -0.90 5.56 16.89
N ASN A 198 0.11 5.64 16.03
CA ASN A 198 1.35 4.89 16.21
C ASN A 198 2.13 5.34 17.46
N GLU A 199 2.17 6.65 17.76
CA GLU A 199 2.78 7.18 18.98
C GLU A 199 2.04 6.71 20.25
N ARG A 200 0.71 6.74 20.25
CA ARG A 200 -0.11 6.25 21.36
C ARG A 200 0.05 4.76 21.58
N GLN A 201 0.20 3.98 20.49
CA GLN A 201 0.43 2.54 20.57
C GLN A 201 1.79 2.23 21.20
N GLU A 202 2.83 2.99 20.85
CA GLU A 202 4.17 2.87 21.45
C GLU A 202 4.14 3.23 22.94
N GLN A 203 3.47 4.34 23.30
CA GLN A 203 3.29 4.74 24.70
C GLN A 203 2.56 3.69 25.52
N LEU A 204 1.46 3.13 24.99
CA LEU A 204 0.71 2.07 25.68
C LEU A 204 1.57 0.83 25.88
N ARG A 205 2.36 0.43 24.86
CA ARG A 205 3.30 -0.70 24.98
C ARG A 205 4.31 -0.47 26.09
N GLY A 206 4.93 0.72 26.16
CA GLY A 206 5.84 1.08 27.24
C GLY A 206 5.18 0.98 28.62
N GLN A 207 3.98 1.56 28.78
CA GLN A 207 3.23 1.50 30.03
C GLN A 207 2.83 0.07 30.44
N VAL A 208 2.54 -0.81 29.49
CA VAL A 208 2.28 -2.23 29.78
C VAL A 208 3.54 -2.93 30.28
N ILE A 209 4.70 -2.68 29.66
CA ILE A 209 5.98 -3.25 30.08
C ILE A 209 6.31 -2.77 31.51
N GLU A 210 6.23 -1.47 31.79
CA GLU A 210 6.45 -0.89 33.13
C GLU A 210 5.49 -1.50 34.17
N HIS A 211 4.23 -1.73 33.79
CA HIS A 211 3.26 -2.39 34.69
C HIS A 211 3.65 -3.83 35.01
N LEU A 212 4.15 -4.57 34.02
CA LEU A 212 4.57 -5.96 34.23
C LEU A 212 5.86 -6.04 35.05
N GLU A 213 6.83 -5.16 34.79
CA GLU A 213 8.08 -5.08 35.55
C GLU A 213 7.83 -4.68 37.01
N GLY A 214 6.96 -3.69 37.26
CA GLY A 214 6.61 -3.21 38.59
C GLY A 214 5.42 -3.94 39.24
N PHE A 215 4.93 -5.05 38.69
CA PHE A 215 3.69 -5.70 39.15
C PHE A 215 3.74 -6.14 40.62
N ALA A 216 4.88 -6.69 41.08
CA ALA A 216 5.05 -7.11 42.46
C ALA A 216 4.96 -5.93 43.42
N GLU A 217 5.58 -4.80 43.11
CA GLU A 217 5.58 -3.56 43.90
C GLU A 217 4.17 -2.93 43.92
N LEU A 218 3.51 -2.88 42.76
CA LEU A 218 2.13 -2.38 42.64
C LEU A 218 1.14 -3.22 43.44
N THR A 219 1.36 -4.54 43.48
CA THR A 219 0.52 -5.49 44.24
C THR A 219 0.76 -5.31 45.74
N ALA A 220 2.01 -5.22 46.18
CA ALA A 220 2.35 -4.96 47.57
C ALA A 220 1.79 -3.62 48.07
N ALA A 221 1.75 -2.59 47.22
CA ALA A 221 1.17 -1.29 47.50
C ALA A 221 -0.39 -1.24 47.38
N GLY A 222 -1.05 -2.34 47.01
CA GLY A 222 -2.51 -2.38 46.79
C GLY A 222 -2.99 -1.56 45.60
N ARG A 223 -2.11 -1.18 44.64
CA ARG A 223 -2.40 -0.28 43.52
C ARG A 223 -2.50 -0.96 42.15
N ALA A 224 -2.23 -2.26 42.05
CA ALA A 224 -2.23 -3.02 40.79
C ALA A 224 -3.54 -2.86 40.00
N GLY A 225 -4.70 -3.01 40.67
CA GLY A 225 -6.00 -2.85 40.00
C GLY A 225 -6.27 -1.43 39.48
N LYS A 226 -5.87 -0.39 40.23
CA LYS A 226 -6.02 1.00 39.78
C LYS A 226 -5.13 1.30 38.57
N HIS A 227 -3.93 0.77 38.54
CA HIS A 227 -2.99 0.93 37.43
C HIS A 227 -3.46 0.17 36.19
N SER A 228 -3.87 -1.09 36.33
CA SER A 228 -4.49 -1.89 35.26
C SER A 228 -5.72 -1.20 34.66
N GLY A 229 -6.62 -0.64 35.50
CA GLY A 229 -7.78 0.12 35.04
C GLY A 229 -7.41 1.37 34.22
N ARG A 230 -6.27 2.02 34.50
CA ARG A 230 -5.76 3.14 33.69
C ARG A 230 -5.28 2.64 32.32
N LEU A 231 -4.49 1.57 32.28
CA LEU A 231 -4.03 0.96 31.04
C LEU A 231 -5.19 0.55 30.15
N MET A 232 -6.23 -0.07 30.74
CA MET A 232 -7.41 -0.47 29.98
C MET A 232 -8.14 0.73 29.35
N ARG A 233 -8.24 1.88 30.05
CA ARG A 233 -8.81 3.09 29.45
C ARG A 233 -7.97 3.63 28.30
N HIS A 234 -6.63 3.60 28.40
CA HIS A 234 -5.75 4.00 27.29
C HIS A 234 -5.87 3.04 26.10
N ALA A 235 -5.94 1.73 26.36
CA ALA A 235 -6.17 0.73 25.33
C ALA A 235 -7.51 0.90 24.60
N PHE A 236 -8.58 1.20 25.36
CA PHE A 236 -9.89 1.48 24.79
C PHE A 236 -9.91 2.76 23.93
N ALA A 237 -9.30 3.84 24.40
CA ALA A 237 -9.18 5.08 23.64
C ALA A 237 -8.34 4.89 22.36
N LEU A 238 -7.29 4.07 22.41
CA LEU A 238 -6.50 3.68 21.25
C LEU A 238 -7.35 2.89 20.24
N SER A 239 -8.12 1.90 20.71
CA SER A 239 -9.01 1.09 19.87
C SER A 239 -10.06 1.95 19.16
N GLN A 240 -10.65 2.94 19.85
CA GLN A 240 -11.59 3.89 19.24
C GLN A 240 -10.93 4.73 18.13
N SER A 241 -9.71 5.23 18.39
CA SER A 241 -8.96 6.00 17.38
C SER A 241 -8.60 5.14 16.16
N GLN A 242 -8.30 3.86 16.38
CA GLN A 242 -8.05 2.91 15.30
C GLN A 242 -9.31 2.64 14.47
N ALA A 243 -10.46 2.42 15.13
CA ALA A 243 -11.73 2.25 14.44
C ALA A 243 -12.11 3.46 13.58
N GLU A 244 -11.77 4.68 14.00
CA GLU A 244 -11.97 5.89 13.19
C GLU A 244 -11.10 5.89 11.92
N VAL A 245 -9.83 5.49 12.01
CA VAL A 245 -8.95 5.34 10.82
C VAL A 245 -9.52 4.27 9.89
N ASP A 246 -9.88 3.11 10.44
CA ASP A 246 -10.39 1.98 9.66
C ASP A 246 -11.73 2.31 8.99
N ALA A 247 -12.61 3.07 9.64
CA ALA A 247 -13.84 3.56 9.05
C ALA A 247 -13.58 4.52 7.87
N ARG A 248 -12.60 5.42 7.99
CA ARG A 248 -12.20 6.31 6.89
C ARG A 248 -11.60 5.52 5.71
N VAL A 249 -10.74 4.54 5.99
CA VAL A 249 -10.18 3.64 4.98
C VAL A 249 -11.30 2.87 4.29
N GLY A 250 -12.22 2.28 5.05
CA GLY A 250 -13.37 1.52 4.54
C GLY A 250 -14.28 2.37 3.63
N TRP A 251 -14.57 3.62 4.03
CA TRP A 251 -15.34 4.54 3.20
C TRP A 251 -14.65 4.83 1.85
N HIS A 252 -13.34 5.15 1.86
CA HIS A 252 -12.59 5.41 0.63
C HIS A 252 -12.49 4.15 -0.24
N LEU A 253 -12.32 2.98 0.38
CA LEU A 253 -12.34 1.70 -0.31
C LEU A 253 -13.69 1.48 -1.02
N SER A 254 -14.80 1.68 -0.32
CA SER A 254 -16.14 1.50 -0.88
C SER A 254 -16.40 2.45 -2.06
N VAL A 255 -16.02 3.73 -1.92
CA VAL A 255 -16.17 4.71 -3.02
C VAL A 255 -15.27 4.35 -4.20
N THR A 256 -14.02 3.91 -3.95
CA THR A 256 -13.09 3.50 -5.00
C THR A 256 -13.63 2.30 -5.78
N VAL A 257 -14.09 1.26 -5.08
CA VAL A 257 -14.67 0.05 -5.69
C VAL A 257 -15.94 0.40 -6.44
N LEU A 258 -16.78 1.29 -5.90
CA LEU A 258 -17.99 1.77 -6.59
C LEU A 258 -17.65 2.45 -7.92
N LEU A 259 -16.64 3.33 -7.95
CA LEU A 259 -16.23 4.04 -9.18
C LEU A 259 -15.63 3.08 -10.21
N VAL A 260 -14.85 2.08 -9.79
CA VAL A 260 -14.33 1.04 -10.69
C VAL A 260 -15.47 0.22 -11.28
N ASN A 261 -16.43 -0.23 -10.46
CA ASN A 261 -17.60 -0.96 -10.96
C ASN A 261 -18.50 -0.09 -11.85
N LEU A 262 -18.66 1.19 -11.51
CA LEU A 262 -19.41 2.14 -12.33
C LEU A 262 -18.74 2.32 -13.70
N SER A 263 -17.41 2.36 -13.77
CA SER A 263 -16.68 2.42 -15.04
C SER A 263 -16.98 1.22 -15.94
N ALA A 264 -17.13 0.02 -15.37
CA ALA A 264 -17.51 -1.18 -16.10
C ALA A 264 -18.95 -1.10 -16.63
N VAL A 265 -19.90 -0.59 -15.83
CA VAL A 265 -21.30 -0.37 -16.27
C VAL A 265 -21.37 0.66 -17.38
N ILE A 266 -20.62 1.76 -17.26
CA ILE A 266 -20.58 2.81 -18.30
C ILE A 266 -19.96 2.26 -19.60
N ALA A 267 -18.88 1.46 -19.49
CA ALA A 267 -18.28 0.81 -20.65
C ALA A 267 -19.25 -0.16 -21.34
N LEU A 268 -20.05 -0.90 -20.57
CA LEU A 268 -21.07 -1.79 -21.11
C LEU A 268 -22.17 -1.01 -21.82
N TRP A 269 -22.69 0.05 -21.19
CA TRP A 269 -23.76 0.88 -21.75
C TRP A 269 -23.31 1.59 -23.01
N ALA A 270 -22.12 2.21 -22.99
CA ALA A 270 -21.60 2.92 -24.16
C ALA A 270 -21.21 1.94 -25.28
N GLY A 271 -20.66 0.78 -24.95
CA GLY A 271 -20.35 -0.30 -25.88
C GLY A 271 -21.62 -0.86 -26.54
N PHE A 272 -22.74 -0.95 -25.79
CA PHE A 272 -24.03 -1.37 -26.36
C PHE A 272 -24.51 -0.41 -27.45
N GLY A 273 -24.32 0.90 -27.27
CA GLY A 273 -24.62 1.89 -28.30
C GLY A 273 -23.78 1.71 -29.59
N LEU A 274 -22.51 1.32 -29.45
CA LEU A 274 -21.61 1.00 -30.57
C LEU A 274 -22.00 -0.33 -31.24
N PHE A 275 -22.42 -1.31 -30.45
CA PHE A 275 -22.89 -2.60 -30.95
C PHE A 275 -24.15 -2.42 -31.81
N GLN A 276 -25.12 -1.56 -31.44
CA GLN A 276 -26.32 -1.25 -32.25
C GLN A 276 -26.00 -0.55 -33.58
N GLN A 277 -24.82 0.06 -33.67
CA GLN A 277 -24.32 0.72 -34.87
C GLN A 277 -23.41 -0.21 -35.72
N ASP A 278 -23.31 -1.50 -35.37
CA ASP A 278 -22.42 -2.51 -35.99
C ASP A 278 -20.94 -2.12 -35.98
N LEU A 279 -20.51 -1.20 -35.05
CA LEU A 279 -19.11 -0.78 -34.93
C LEU A 279 -18.28 -1.73 -34.05
N VAL A 280 -18.94 -2.48 -33.17
CA VAL A 280 -18.30 -3.40 -32.25
C VAL A 280 -19.04 -4.72 -32.17
N SER A 281 -18.33 -5.85 -32.18
CA SER A 281 -18.98 -7.16 -32.06
C SER A 281 -19.43 -7.45 -30.62
N GLY A 282 -20.45 -8.30 -30.44
CA GLY A 282 -20.97 -8.68 -29.12
C GLY A 282 -19.91 -9.17 -28.12
N PRO A 283 -19.00 -10.08 -28.50
CA PRO A 283 -17.92 -10.53 -27.63
C PRO A 283 -16.97 -9.43 -27.18
N VAL A 284 -16.63 -8.48 -28.07
CA VAL A 284 -15.78 -7.34 -27.74
C VAL A 284 -16.49 -6.37 -26.80
N LEU A 285 -17.83 -6.20 -26.96
CA LEU A 285 -18.66 -5.42 -26.04
C LEU A 285 -18.51 -5.89 -24.58
N VAL A 286 -18.44 -7.20 -24.34
CA VAL A 286 -18.38 -7.78 -22.99
C VAL A 286 -16.94 -7.82 -22.45
N LEU A 287 -15.94 -7.94 -23.34
CA LEU A 287 -14.52 -8.03 -22.96
C LEU A 287 -14.06 -6.84 -22.11
N LEU A 288 -14.36 -5.60 -22.54
CA LEU A 288 -13.87 -4.39 -21.86
C LEU A 288 -14.46 -4.19 -20.46
N PRO A 289 -15.79 -4.31 -20.23
CA PRO A 289 -16.37 -4.25 -18.88
C PRO A 289 -15.75 -5.28 -17.92
N ILE A 290 -15.56 -6.51 -18.38
CA ILE A 290 -14.96 -7.56 -17.56
C ILE A 290 -13.49 -7.25 -17.26
N ALA A 291 -12.73 -6.71 -18.20
CA ALA A 291 -11.37 -6.24 -17.96
C ALA A 291 -11.33 -5.14 -16.89
N LEU A 292 -12.29 -4.19 -16.93
CA LEU A 292 -12.43 -3.12 -15.93
C LEU A 292 -12.72 -3.67 -14.53
N LEU A 293 -13.58 -4.68 -14.39
CA LEU A 293 -13.81 -5.36 -13.11
C LEU A 293 -12.53 -5.94 -12.53
N GLY A 294 -11.61 -6.41 -13.37
CA GLY A 294 -10.30 -6.91 -12.95
C GLY A 294 -9.42 -5.85 -12.29
N LEU A 295 -9.64 -4.54 -12.54
CA LEU A 295 -8.96 -3.46 -11.82
C LEU A 295 -9.29 -3.40 -10.33
N GLY A 296 -10.42 -3.94 -9.91
CA GLY A 296 -10.83 -3.97 -8.51
C GLY A 296 -9.79 -4.61 -7.59
N GLU A 297 -9.03 -5.61 -8.06
CA GLU A 297 -7.96 -6.26 -7.30
C GLU A 297 -6.84 -5.26 -6.94
N VAL A 298 -6.44 -4.40 -7.86
CA VAL A 298 -5.35 -3.44 -7.65
C VAL A 298 -5.82 -2.21 -6.88
N TYR A 299 -6.97 -1.65 -7.27
CA TYR A 299 -7.53 -0.47 -6.63
C TYR A 299 -7.94 -0.73 -5.18
N GLY A 300 -8.36 -1.96 -4.85
CA GLY A 300 -8.72 -2.36 -3.50
C GLY A 300 -7.56 -2.29 -2.50
N MET A 301 -6.31 -2.44 -2.97
CA MET A 301 -5.12 -2.38 -2.10
C MET A 301 -4.70 -0.95 -1.74
N LEU A 302 -5.05 0.07 -2.58
CA LEU A 302 -4.55 1.43 -2.42
C LEU A 302 -5.04 2.11 -1.12
N PRO A 303 -6.34 2.08 -0.75
CA PRO A 303 -6.80 2.75 0.46
C PRO A 303 -6.17 2.20 1.73
N GLU A 304 -5.96 0.88 1.83
CA GLU A 304 -5.27 0.30 3.01
C GLU A 304 -3.84 0.82 3.15
N ALA A 305 -3.09 0.87 2.05
CA ALA A 305 -1.71 1.35 2.03
C ALA A 305 -1.61 2.84 2.41
N PHE A 306 -2.47 3.68 1.81
CA PHE A 306 -2.46 5.12 2.07
C PHE A 306 -3.03 5.49 3.44
N GLY A 307 -3.94 4.68 4.00
CA GLY A 307 -4.44 4.82 5.37
C GLY A 307 -3.33 4.67 6.42
N LYS A 308 -2.38 3.76 6.19
CA LYS A 308 -1.24 3.50 7.08
C LYS A 308 0.00 4.38 6.77
N PHE A 309 -0.01 5.13 5.69
CA PHE A 309 1.17 5.89 5.24
C PHE A 309 1.64 6.94 6.25
N GLY A 310 0.73 7.54 7.03
CA GLY A 310 1.08 8.45 8.11
C GLY A 310 1.95 7.80 9.18
N ALA A 311 1.66 6.56 9.55
CA ALA A 311 2.45 5.77 10.50
C ALA A 311 3.85 5.44 9.94
N THR A 312 3.92 5.05 8.66
CA THR A 312 5.20 4.81 7.97
C THR A 312 6.08 6.07 7.93
N LEU A 313 5.48 7.24 7.67
CA LEU A 313 6.19 8.51 7.67
C LEU A 313 6.72 8.87 9.08
N ALA A 314 5.93 8.63 10.12
CA ALA A 314 6.34 8.84 11.51
C ALA A 314 7.50 7.91 11.90
N ALA A 315 7.44 6.62 11.53
CA ALA A 315 8.53 5.67 11.75
C ALA A 315 9.81 6.08 11.01
N ALA A 316 9.71 6.48 9.75
CA ALA A 316 10.85 6.96 8.96
C ALA A 316 11.51 8.20 9.59
N ARG A 317 10.71 9.14 10.12
CA ARG A 317 11.21 10.31 10.82
C ARG A 317 11.98 9.94 12.08
N ARG A 318 11.42 9.07 12.91
CA ARG A 318 12.08 8.59 14.15
C ARG A 318 13.40 7.87 13.85
N LEU A 319 13.42 7.02 12.82
CA LEU A 319 14.64 6.33 12.39
C LEU A 319 15.70 7.31 11.82
N ASN A 320 15.28 8.37 11.12
CA ASN A 320 16.21 9.41 10.66
C ASN A 320 16.85 10.16 11.81
N GLU A 321 16.10 10.48 12.87
CA GLU A 321 16.62 11.12 14.08
C GLU A 321 17.70 10.24 14.76
N ASP A 322 17.54 8.92 14.73
CA ASP A 322 18.47 7.96 15.31
C ASP A 322 19.68 7.67 14.38
N VAL A 323 19.54 7.93 13.08
CA VAL A 323 20.58 7.69 12.06
C VAL A 323 21.48 8.91 11.85
N GLN A 324 21.01 10.14 12.13
CA GLN A 324 21.83 11.34 11.98
C GLN A 324 22.86 11.46 13.11
N PRO A 325 24.13 11.87 12.82
CA PRO A 325 25.09 12.21 13.86
C PRO A 325 24.52 13.27 14.80
N ALA A 326 24.84 13.17 16.09
CA ALA A 326 24.36 14.14 17.10
C ALA A 326 24.73 15.61 16.75
N ASP A 327 25.86 15.81 16.07
CA ASP A 327 26.34 17.13 15.65
C ASP A 327 25.49 17.78 14.53
N GLU A 328 24.72 17.02 13.78
CA GLU A 328 23.83 17.53 12.72
C GLU A 328 22.38 17.73 13.19
N GLN A 329 22.04 17.33 14.41
CA GLN A 329 20.68 17.50 14.94
C GLN A 329 20.42 18.96 15.31
N PRO A 330 19.33 19.58 14.84
CA PRO A 330 18.99 20.98 15.14
C PRO A 330 18.90 21.28 16.63
N ALA A 331 18.37 20.32 17.42
CA ALA A 331 18.25 20.42 18.87
C ALA A 331 19.59 20.39 19.60
N PHE A 332 20.59 19.66 19.07
CA PHE A 332 21.94 19.61 19.64
C PHE A 332 22.70 20.90 19.39
N ARG A 333 22.59 21.49 18.18
CA ARG A 333 23.14 22.81 17.86
C ARG A 333 22.55 23.91 18.73
N ALA A 334 21.25 23.86 19.01
CA ALA A 334 20.58 24.83 19.90
C ALA A 334 21.06 24.71 21.36
N LYS A 335 21.32 23.48 21.87
CA LYS A 335 21.88 23.26 23.21
C LYS A 335 23.34 23.74 23.33
N GLN A 336 24.17 23.47 22.33
CA GLN A 336 25.55 23.93 22.31
C GLN A 336 25.65 25.46 22.19
N ALA A 337 24.83 26.09 21.34
CA ALA A 337 24.76 27.54 21.25
C ALA A 337 24.30 28.19 22.57
N GLY A 338 23.35 27.58 23.29
CA GLY A 338 22.89 28.07 24.59
C GLY A 338 23.92 27.85 25.71
N GLN A 339 24.73 26.80 25.66
CA GLN A 339 25.81 26.57 26.64
C GLN A 339 27.03 27.47 26.39
N GLY A 340 27.40 27.69 25.12
CA GLY A 340 28.46 28.63 24.76
C GLY A 340 28.15 30.07 25.16
N ALA A 341 26.88 30.48 25.02
CA ALA A 341 26.43 31.81 25.47
C ALA A 341 26.47 31.97 27.00
N LYS A 342 26.18 30.92 27.76
CA LYS A 342 26.29 30.93 29.23
C LYS A 342 27.74 30.95 29.73
N GLN A 343 28.66 30.25 29.04
CA GLN A 343 30.09 30.25 29.41
C GLN A 343 30.76 31.60 29.11
N SER A 344 30.43 32.24 28.00
CA SER A 344 30.96 33.58 27.67
C SER A 344 30.45 34.67 28.63
N ALA A 345 29.25 34.54 29.16
CA ALA A 345 28.70 35.46 30.16
C ALA A 345 29.35 35.31 31.55
N LEU A 346 29.90 34.15 31.89
CA LEU A 346 30.59 33.86 33.15
C LEU A 346 32.10 34.28 33.14
N THR A 347 32.69 34.46 31.96
CA THR A 347 34.09 34.90 31.82
C THR A 347 34.25 36.43 31.68
N THR A 348 33.15 37.15 31.58
CA THR A 348 33.13 38.62 31.48
C THR A 348 32.61 39.34 32.76
N SER A 349 32.35 38.60 33.82
CA SER A 349 32.10 39.07 35.17
C SER A 349 33.31 38.78 36.08
#